data_e4812ea3c6198023c1fbd260cd7da26f
#
_entry.id   e4812ea3c6198023c1fbd260cd7da26f
#
_cell.length_a   1.000
_cell.length_b   1.000
_cell.length_c   1.000
_cell.angle_alpha   90.00
_cell.angle_beta   90.00
_cell.angle_gamma   90.00
#
_symmetry.space_group_name_H-M   'P 1'
#
loop_
_entity.id
_entity.type
_entity.pdbx_description
1 polymer ?
#
loop_
_entity_poly.entity_id
_entity_poly.type
_entity_poly.pdbx_seq_one_letter_code
_entity_poly.pdbx_strand_id
1 'polypeptide(L)'
;MTTNEVLIRYNFLTKIPFKSGESELSKDLKVKIMSMRIEYGKVRKQFDEDLQEFVRGLSPDELQELQQKENRTDEENAKLTEMINKLNAEYQDYINKKGAEEVTVKNDGKFTEDEYSELISVCPSDDIDINGTKLNGGDFLEILYSIFVNESE
;
A
#
# COMPACT_ATOMS: atom_id res chain seq x y z
N MET A 1 14.41 1.75 -5.61
CA MET A 1 13.03 2.07 -5.17
C MET A 1 12.81 1.42 -3.81
N THR A 2 12.27 2.15 -2.86
CA THR A 2 11.99 1.58 -1.55
C THR A 2 10.71 0.74 -1.59
N THR A 3 10.57 -0.14 -0.61
CA THR A 3 9.34 -0.96 -0.46
C THR A 3 8.10 -0.07 -0.37
N ASN A 4 8.15 1.03 0.40
CA ASN A 4 7.04 1.97 0.50
C ASN A 4 6.64 2.57 -0.84
N GLU A 5 7.62 2.97 -1.64
CA GLU A 5 7.34 3.50 -2.99
C GLU A 5 6.64 2.48 -3.87
N VAL A 6 7.07 1.22 -3.81
CA VAL A 6 6.42 0.13 -4.57
C VAL A 6 4.98 -0.09 -4.09
N LEU A 7 4.76 -0.11 -2.77
CA LEU A 7 3.43 -0.32 -2.19
C LEU A 7 2.47 0.81 -2.57
N ILE A 8 2.93 2.05 -2.53
CA ILE A 8 2.12 3.21 -2.92
C ILE A 8 1.74 3.09 -4.40
N ARG A 9 2.73 2.83 -5.27
CA ARG A 9 2.49 2.65 -6.70
C ARG A 9 1.52 1.51 -6.99
N TYR A 10 1.67 0.40 -6.28
CA TYR A 10 0.77 -0.75 -6.43
C TYR A 10 -0.68 -0.37 -6.10
N ASN A 11 -0.91 0.35 -5.02
CA ASN A 11 -2.25 0.78 -4.63
C ASN A 11 -2.91 1.64 -5.72
N PHE A 12 -2.16 2.54 -6.35
CA PHE A 12 -2.69 3.36 -7.45
C PHE A 12 -2.91 2.53 -8.73
N LEU A 13 -1.96 1.65 -9.08
CA LEU A 13 -2.07 0.82 -10.28
C LEU A 13 -3.30 -0.07 -10.26
N THR A 14 -3.67 -0.62 -9.11
CA THR A 14 -4.84 -1.50 -9.00
C THR A 14 -6.17 -0.77 -9.20
N LYS A 15 -6.16 0.56 -9.15
CA LYS A 15 -7.36 1.39 -9.35
C LYS A 15 -7.51 1.91 -10.78
N ILE A 16 -6.54 1.67 -11.65
CA ILE A 16 -6.60 2.10 -13.05
C ILE A 16 -7.44 1.08 -13.83
N PRO A 17 -8.61 1.48 -14.38
CA PRO A 17 -9.39 0.59 -15.25
C PRO A 17 -8.74 0.51 -16.63
N PHE A 18 -8.96 -0.58 -17.35
CA PHE A 18 -8.48 -0.72 -18.73
C PHE A 18 -9.46 -0.19 -19.74
N LYS A 19 -10.72 -0.03 -19.36
CA LYS A 19 -11.79 0.42 -20.21
C LYS A 19 -12.80 1.25 -19.43
N SER A 20 -13.31 2.30 -20.06
CA SER A 20 -14.39 3.12 -19.52
C SER A 20 -15.25 3.64 -20.68
N GLY A 21 -16.50 3.17 -20.74
CA GLY A 21 -17.38 3.50 -21.86
C GLY A 21 -16.81 3.02 -23.19
N GLU A 22 -16.59 3.94 -24.13
CA GLU A 22 -15.97 3.65 -25.42
C GLU A 22 -14.44 3.79 -25.40
N SER A 23 -13.90 4.32 -24.33
CA SER A 23 -12.46 4.50 -24.17
C SER A 23 -11.82 3.22 -23.64
N GLU A 24 -10.71 2.83 -24.22
CA GLU A 24 -9.95 1.65 -23.83
C GLU A 24 -8.45 1.93 -24.00
N LEU A 25 -7.66 1.41 -23.05
CA LEU A 25 -6.21 1.52 -23.13
C LEU A 25 -5.67 0.70 -24.30
N SER A 26 -4.56 1.15 -24.89
CA SER A 26 -3.84 0.38 -25.90
C SER A 26 -3.37 -0.96 -25.31
N LYS A 27 -3.17 -1.93 -26.17
CA LYS A 27 -2.67 -3.25 -25.78
C LYS A 27 -1.32 -3.14 -25.05
N ASP A 28 -0.43 -2.34 -25.57
CA ASP A 28 0.92 -2.17 -24.99
C ASP A 28 0.85 -1.57 -23.59
N LEU A 29 -0.02 -0.58 -23.37
CA LEU A 29 -0.20 0.02 -22.05
C LEU A 29 -0.86 -0.96 -21.07
N LYS A 30 -1.85 -1.74 -21.52
CA LYS A 30 -2.44 -2.80 -20.69
C LYS A 30 -1.38 -3.80 -20.23
N VAL A 31 -0.52 -4.26 -21.14
CA VAL A 31 0.55 -5.21 -20.82
C VAL A 31 1.53 -4.59 -19.82
N LYS A 32 1.90 -3.34 -20.02
CA LYS A 32 2.80 -2.61 -19.10
C LYS A 32 2.21 -2.54 -17.69
N ILE A 33 0.95 -2.11 -17.57
CA ILE A 33 0.27 -2.01 -16.27
C ILE A 33 0.16 -3.39 -15.60
N MET A 34 -0.23 -4.42 -16.35
CA MET A 34 -0.33 -5.78 -15.81
C MET A 34 1.02 -6.29 -15.32
N SER A 35 2.09 -6.06 -16.08
CA SER A 35 3.44 -6.44 -15.66
C SER A 35 3.86 -5.75 -14.38
N MET A 36 3.56 -4.46 -14.25
CA MET A 36 3.83 -3.69 -13.04
C MET A 36 3.00 -4.20 -11.85
N ARG A 37 1.72 -4.48 -12.06
CA ARG A 37 0.85 -5.05 -11.01
C ARG A 37 1.36 -6.40 -10.50
N ILE A 38 1.79 -7.27 -11.42
CA ILE A 38 2.33 -8.58 -11.05
C ILE A 38 3.62 -8.42 -10.24
N GLU A 39 4.53 -7.60 -10.71
CA GLU A 39 5.82 -7.39 -10.06
C GLU A 39 5.68 -6.72 -8.70
N TYR A 40 4.94 -5.62 -8.65
CA TYR A 40 4.72 -4.87 -7.40
C TYR A 40 3.82 -5.64 -6.42
N GLY A 41 2.90 -6.45 -6.95
CA GLY A 41 2.07 -7.34 -6.15
C GLY A 41 2.88 -8.39 -5.40
N LYS A 42 3.97 -8.87 -5.98
CA LYS A 42 4.89 -9.79 -5.30
C LYS A 42 5.57 -9.11 -4.11
N VAL A 43 5.98 -7.86 -4.27
CA VAL A 43 6.56 -7.06 -3.18
C VAL A 43 5.53 -6.87 -2.06
N ARG A 44 4.30 -6.54 -2.42
CA ARG A 44 3.19 -6.39 -1.47
C ARG A 44 2.93 -7.68 -0.70
N LYS A 45 2.85 -8.80 -1.41
CA LYS A 45 2.62 -10.10 -0.80
C LYS A 45 3.71 -10.46 0.19
N GLN A 46 4.98 -10.25 -0.19
CA GLN A 46 6.11 -10.53 0.68
C GLN A 46 6.09 -9.64 1.93
N PHE A 47 5.78 -8.37 1.76
CA PHE A 47 5.65 -7.42 2.86
C PHE A 47 4.56 -7.88 3.84
N ASP A 48 3.39 -8.26 3.33
CA ASP A 48 2.27 -8.71 4.16
C ASP A 48 2.59 -10.01 4.90
N GLU A 49 3.26 -10.96 4.25
CA GLU A 49 3.69 -12.22 4.87
C GLU A 49 4.71 -11.96 5.99
N ASP A 50 5.71 -11.14 5.72
CA ASP A 50 6.73 -10.78 6.71
C ASP A 50 6.11 -10.07 7.92
N LEU A 51 5.15 -9.17 7.66
CA LEU A 51 4.45 -8.45 8.71
C LEU A 51 3.62 -9.39 9.58
N GLN A 52 2.89 -10.32 8.98
CA GLN A 52 2.11 -11.31 9.70
C GLN A 52 3.00 -12.19 10.60
N GLU A 53 4.15 -12.63 10.08
CA GLU A 53 5.09 -13.42 10.83
C GLU A 53 5.66 -12.64 12.02
N PHE A 54 6.00 -11.38 11.80
CA PHE A 54 6.46 -10.49 12.86
C PHE A 54 5.39 -10.33 13.96
N VAL A 55 4.15 -10.07 13.58
CA VAL A 55 3.03 -9.90 14.52
C VAL A 55 2.79 -11.16 15.35
N ARG A 56 2.90 -12.35 14.74
CA ARG A 56 2.77 -13.61 15.47
C ARG A 56 3.80 -13.74 16.59
N GLY A 57 5.02 -13.25 16.34
CA GLY A 57 6.09 -13.28 17.34
C GLY A 57 5.91 -12.26 18.46
N LEU A 58 5.04 -11.26 18.28
CA LEU A 58 4.81 -10.19 19.25
C LEU A 58 3.73 -10.51 20.29
N SER A 59 2.94 -11.57 20.11
CA SER A 59 1.78 -11.84 20.98
C SER A 59 2.22 -12.79 22.12
N PRO A 60 2.76 -12.25 23.24
CA PRO A 60 3.11 -13.10 24.38
C PRO A 60 1.84 -13.67 25.03
N ASP A 61 1.97 -14.88 25.58
CA ASP A 61 0.86 -15.56 26.25
C ASP A 61 0.26 -14.70 27.36
N GLU A 62 1.12 -13.97 28.09
CA GLU A 62 0.69 -13.06 29.15
C GLU A 62 -0.29 -11.98 28.67
N LEU A 63 -0.06 -11.43 27.46
CA LEU A 63 -0.96 -10.44 26.87
C LEU A 63 -2.33 -11.06 26.59
N GLN A 64 -2.36 -12.25 26.01
CA GLN A 64 -3.60 -12.97 25.72
C GLN A 64 -4.37 -13.31 27.00
N GLU A 65 -3.68 -13.77 28.04
CA GLU A 65 -4.27 -14.06 29.34
C GLU A 65 -4.91 -12.82 29.94
N LEU A 66 -4.22 -11.68 29.92
CA LEU A 66 -4.76 -10.41 30.43
C LEU A 66 -5.96 -9.92 29.62
N GLN A 67 -5.94 -10.06 28.30
CA GLN A 67 -7.05 -9.66 27.45
C GLN A 67 -8.30 -10.49 27.68
N GLN A 68 -8.14 -11.78 27.98
CA GLN A 68 -9.25 -12.69 28.23
C GLN A 68 -9.75 -12.68 29.68
N LYS A 69 -8.99 -12.11 30.58
CA LYS A 69 -9.34 -12.07 32.01
C LYS A 69 -10.49 -11.12 32.27
N GLU A 70 -11.54 -11.63 32.94
CA GLU A 70 -12.65 -10.82 33.43
C GLU A 70 -12.27 -10.19 34.79
N ASN A 71 -12.80 -9.02 35.08
CA ASN A 71 -12.60 -8.35 36.39
C ASN A 71 -11.12 -8.07 36.71
N ARG A 72 -10.40 -7.50 35.71
CA ARG A 72 -9.02 -7.09 35.92
C ARG A 72 -8.89 -6.02 36.99
N THR A 73 -7.82 -6.11 37.79
CA THR A 73 -7.48 -5.05 38.75
C THR A 73 -6.96 -3.82 38.02
N ASP A 74 -6.87 -2.69 38.70
CA ASP A 74 -6.29 -1.46 38.14
C ASP A 74 -4.83 -1.66 37.70
N GLU A 75 -4.06 -2.40 38.49
CA GLU A 75 -2.68 -2.76 38.15
C GLU A 75 -2.60 -3.62 36.89
N GLU A 76 -3.50 -4.59 36.76
CA GLU A 76 -3.57 -5.45 35.59
C GLU A 76 -3.99 -4.66 34.34
N ASN A 77 -4.93 -3.72 34.44
CA ASN A 77 -5.32 -2.83 33.36
C ASN A 77 -4.16 -1.91 32.94
N ALA A 78 -3.42 -1.37 33.89
CA ALA A 78 -2.23 -0.55 33.60
C ALA A 78 -1.16 -1.35 32.88
N LYS A 79 -0.92 -2.59 33.32
CA LYS A 79 0.04 -3.49 32.67
C LYS A 79 -0.38 -3.85 31.24
N LEU A 80 -1.66 -4.13 31.04
CA LEU A 80 -2.21 -4.44 29.72
C LEU A 80 -2.04 -3.25 28.76
N THR A 81 -2.34 -2.03 29.23
CA THR A 81 -2.16 -0.81 28.43
C THR A 81 -0.70 -0.61 28.05
N GLU A 82 0.23 -0.80 29.00
CA GLU A 82 1.67 -0.68 28.74
C GLU A 82 2.13 -1.70 27.71
N MET A 83 1.69 -2.96 27.81
CA MET A 83 2.02 -4.02 26.86
C MET A 83 1.51 -3.70 25.46
N ILE A 84 0.27 -3.24 25.33
CA ILE A 84 -0.32 -2.85 24.05
C ILE A 84 0.45 -1.68 23.42
N ASN A 85 0.78 -0.67 24.22
CA ASN A 85 1.54 0.49 23.73
C ASN A 85 2.94 0.08 23.24
N LYS A 86 3.60 -0.81 23.95
CA LYS A 86 4.91 -1.34 23.55
C LYS A 86 4.80 -2.12 22.24
N LEU A 87 3.80 -2.98 22.10
CA LEU A 87 3.57 -3.75 20.88
C LEU A 87 3.29 -2.83 19.70
N ASN A 88 2.47 -1.80 19.88
CA ASN A 88 2.18 -0.83 18.83
C ASN A 88 3.44 -0.08 18.40
N ALA A 89 4.30 0.30 19.34
CA ALA A 89 5.58 0.95 19.04
C ALA A 89 6.51 0.04 18.24
N GLU A 90 6.63 -1.22 18.63
CA GLU A 90 7.44 -2.21 17.93
C GLU A 90 6.89 -2.50 16.52
N TYR A 91 5.57 -2.58 16.38
CA TYR A 91 4.89 -2.76 15.11
C TYR A 91 5.17 -1.59 14.15
N GLN A 92 5.02 -0.36 14.63
CA GLN A 92 5.28 0.84 13.82
C GLN A 92 6.76 0.93 13.41
N ASP A 93 7.66 0.64 14.32
CA ASP A 93 9.10 0.63 14.04
C ASP A 93 9.44 -0.41 12.97
N TYR A 94 8.85 -1.60 13.04
CA TYR A 94 9.04 -2.65 12.04
C TYR A 94 8.53 -2.21 10.66
N ILE A 95 7.32 -1.66 10.60
CA ILE A 95 6.73 -1.16 9.35
C ILE A 95 7.61 -0.08 8.73
N ASN A 96 8.09 0.86 9.53
CA ASN A 96 8.92 1.95 9.06
C ASN A 96 10.25 1.44 8.49
N LYS A 97 10.90 0.54 9.20
CA LYS A 97 12.17 -0.06 8.77
C LYS A 97 11.99 -0.91 7.52
N LYS A 98 10.96 -1.76 7.51
CA LYS A 98 10.68 -2.65 6.38
C LYS A 98 10.32 -1.84 5.13
N GLY A 99 9.52 -0.81 5.30
CA GLY A 99 9.11 0.07 4.20
C GLY A 99 10.25 0.89 3.61
N ALA A 100 11.29 1.17 4.38
CA ALA A 100 12.48 1.89 3.94
C ALA A 100 13.51 1.01 3.21
N GLU A 101 13.35 -0.32 3.26
CA GLU A 101 14.26 -1.23 2.57
C GLU A 101 14.17 -1.06 1.05
N GLU A 102 15.32 -1.06 0.40
CA GLU A 102 15.39 -1.02 -1.06
C GLU A 102 14.98 -2.36 -1.67
N VAL A 103 14.21 -2.28 -2.75
CA VAL A 103 13.83 -3.45 -3.53
C VAL A 103 14.22 -3.25 -4.98
N THR A 104 14.62 -4.33 -5.64
CA THR A 104 14.95 -4.32 -7.06
C THR A 104 13.70 -4.64 -7.86
N VAL A 105 13.32 -3.74 -8.76
CA VAL A 105 12.18 -3.93 -9.66
C VAL A 105 12.67 -3.76 -11.10
N LYS A 106 12.09 -4.53 -12.01
CA LYS A 106 12.41 -4.48 -13.45
C LYS A 106 11.79 -3.25 -14.10
N ASN A 107 10.58 -2.91 -13.68
CA ASN A 107 9.89 -1.72 -14.16
C ASN A 107 10.14 -0.58 -13.19
N ASP A 108 10.61 0.54 -13.70
CA ASP A 108 10.89 1.74 -12.91
C ASP A 108 9.62 2.49 -12.48
N GLY A 109 8.46 2.00 -12.92
CA GLY A 109 7.18 2.57 -12.57
C GLY A 109 6.88 3.90 -13.23
N LYS A 110 7.36 4.10 -14.46
CA LYS A 110 7.19 5.35 -15.19
C LYS A 110 6.25 5.20 -16.38
N PHE A 111 5.44 6.23 -16.60
CA PHE A 111 4.61 6.37 -17.78
C PHE A 111 5.07 7.57 -18.58
N THR A 112 4.97 7.46 -19.91
CA THR A 112 5.19 8.60 -20.81
C THR A 112 3.98 9.54 -20.76
N GLU A 113 4.14 10.77 -21.28
CA GLU A 113 3.03 11.71 -21.42
C GLU A 113 1.90 11.12 -22.28
N ASP A 114 2.23 10.39 -23.34
CA ASP A 114 1.23 9.75 -24.18
C ASP A 114 0.46 8.66 -23.45
N GLU A 115 1.16 7.84 -22.67
CA GLU A 115 0.54 6.82 -21.83
C GLU A 115 -0.36 7.44 -20.75
N TYR A 116 0.07 8.54 -20.16
CA TYR A 116 -0.74 9.29 -19.20
C TYR A 116 -2.02 9.83 -19.83
N SER A 117 -1.94 10.34 -21.07
CA SER A 117 -3.11 10.79 -21.80
C SER A 117 -4.14 9.68 -22.01
N GLU A 118 -3.67 8.44 -22.28
CA GLU A 118 -4.55 7.27 -22.34
C GLU A 118 -5.21 6.99 -20.98
N LEU A 119 -4.45 7.10 -19.89
CA LEU A 119 -4.98 6.88 -18.54
C LEU A 119 -6.09 7.87 -18.19
N ILE A 120 -5.95 9.13 -18.57
CA ILE A 120 -6.98 10.16 -18.38
C ILE A 120 -8.30 9.73 -19.02
N SER A 121 -8.25 9.12 -20.20
CA SER A 121 -9.45 8.75 -20.94
C SER A 121 -10.26 7.62 -20.29
N VAL A 122 -9.66 6.82 -19.44
CA VAL A 122 -10.32 5.67 -18.80
C VAL A 122 -10.53 5.85 -17.30
N CYS A 123 -9.85 6.79 -16.65
CA CYS A 123 -10.01 7.00 -15.21
C CYS A 123 -11.41 7.53 -14.89
N PRO A 124 -12.05 7.00 -13.84
CA PRO A 124 -13.40 7.45 -13.47
C PRO A 124 -13.41 8.87 -12.95
N SER A 125 -14.54 9.56 -13.13
CA SER A 125 -14.77 10.87 -12.56
C SER A 125 -15.28 10.80 -11.11
N ASP A 126 -15.71 9.62 -10.68
CA ASP A 126 -16.22 9.38 -9.33
C ASP A 126 -15.09 9.21 -8.32
N ASP A 127 -15.45 9.25 -7.05
CA ASP A 127 -14.48 9.05 -5.97
C ASP A 127 -13.83 7.67 -6.03
N ILE A 128 -12.53 7.65 -5.81
CA ILE A 128 -11.71 6.44 -5.81
C ILE A 128 -11.17 6.25 -4.40
N ASP A 129 -11.35 5.06 -3.83
CA ASP A 129 -10.83 4.72 -2.52
C ASP A 129 -9.41 4.16 -2.64
N ILE A 130 -8.45 4.87 -2.07
CA ILE A 130 -7.06 4.42 -1.96
C ILE A 130 -6.74 4.23 -0.48
N ASN A 131 -6.70 2.97 -0.05
CA ASN A 131 -6.37 2.61 1.34
C ASN A 131 -7.25 3.33 2.39
N GLY A 132 -8.54 3.45 2.13
CA GLY A 132 -9.48 4.12 3.01
C GLY A 132 -9.57 5.63 2.82
N THR A 133 -8.73 6.21 1.98
CA THR A 133 -8.78 7.63 1.62
C THR A 133 -9.51 7.78 0.30
N LYS A 134 -10.58 8.56 0.28
CA LYS A 134 -11.35 8.85 -0.93
C LYS A 134 -10.75 10.03 -1.67
N LEU A 135 -10.42 9.82 -2.94
CA LEU A 135 -9.92 10.86 -3.84
C LEU A 135 -10.93 11.05 -4.96
N ASN A 136 -11.17 12.30 -5.36
CA ASN A 136 -11.94 12.56 -6.58
C ASN A 136 -11.07 12.23 -7.81
N GLY A 137 -11.69 12.07 -8.97
CA GLY A 137 -10.98 11.69 -10.20
C GLY A 137 -9.85 12.64 -10.58
N GLY A 138 -10.04 13.95 -10.35
CA GLY A 138 -9.01 14.96 -10.63
C GLY A 138 -7.79 14.81 -9.73
N ASP A 139 -8.01 14.68 -8.44
CA ASP A 139 -6.92 14.47 -7.47
C ASP A 139 -6.17 13.17 -7.74
N PHE A 140 -6.89 12.11 -8.07
CA PHE A 140 -6.29 10.82 -8.43
C PHE A 140 -5.34 10.96 -9.63
N LEU A 141 -5.78 11.67 -10.68
CA LEU A 141 -4.98 11.90 -11.88
C LEU A 141 -3.75 12.76 -11.59
N GLU A 142 -3.88 13.79 -10.75
CA GLU A 142 -2.75 14.63 -10.35
C GLU A 142 -1.68 13.81 -9.61
N ILE A 143 -2.11 12.96 -8.69
CA ILE A 143 -1.20 12.10 -7.94
C ILE A 143 -0.54 11.07 -8.86
N LEU A 144 -1.30 10.47 -9.79
CA LEU A 144 -0.73 9.56 -10.79
C LEU A 144 0.37 10.25 -11.60
N TYR A 145 0.13 11.47 -12.05
CA TYR A 145 1.12 12.24 -12.78
C TYR A 145 2.39 12.45 -11.93
N SER A 146 2.20 12.86 -10.69
CA SER A 146 3.29 13.12 -9.76
C SER A 146 4.15 11.88 -9.49
N ILE A 147 3.51 10.72 -9.34
CA ILE A 147 4.21 9.47 -8.99
C ILE A 147 4.86 8.82 -10.22
N PHE A 148 4.15 8.80 -11.36
CA PHE A 148 4.53 7.95 -12.50
C PHE A 148 5.09 8.71 -13.69
N VAL A 149 4.83 10.00 -13.82
CA VAL A 149 5.22 10.78 -15.01
C VAL A 149 6.25 11.85 -14.66
N ASN A 150 5.90 12.68 -13.68
CA ASN A 150 6.76 13.80 -13.31
C ASN A 150 7.90 13.33 -12.42
N GLU A 151 9.05 13.08 -13.02
CA GLU A 151 10.26 12.88 -12.26
C GLU A 151 10.75 14.23 -11.77
N SER A 152 10.62 14.45 -10.48
CA SER A 152 11.39 15.51 -9.87
C SER A 152 12.86 15.15 -10.05
N GLU A 153 13.54 15.93 -10.81
CA GLU A 153 14.97 15.87 -10.95
C GLU A 153 15.68 16.03 -9.59
#